data_afab8a23646dab20366617a61c7aba8f
#
_entry.id   afab8a23646dab20366617a61c7aba8f
#
_cell.length_a   1.000
_cell.length_b   1.000
_cell.length_c   1.000
_cell.angle_alpha   90.00
_cell.angle_beta   90.00
_cell.angle_gamma   90.00
#
_symmetry.space_group_name_H-M   'P 1'
#
loop_
_entity.id
_entity.type
_entity.pdbx_description
1 polymer ?
#
loop_
_entity_poly.entity_id
_entity_poly.type
_entity_poly.pdbx_seq_one_letter_code
_entity_poly.pdbx_strand_id
1 'polypeptide(L)'
;MESRTGRNKQRYNSKGERLVAGVVPLTEDRLYVLLIQSTRRKGWVLPKGGWESDEECTEAAEREAWEEAGIIIRIDYDLGDVIDSRPPKRLSKDAPKALYRFYEATVLTEENNWPEKHKRERQWFTYSQAKEALSDRPELLQALELSTMHRS
;
A
#
# COMPACT_ATOMS: atom_id res chain seq x y z
N MET A 1 -0.02 15.90 8.45
CA MET A 1 0.27 14.52 8.93
C MET A 1 1.76 14.35 9.12
N GLU A 2 2.15 13.61 10.13
CA GLU A 2 3.56 13.40 10.43
C GLU A 2 4.08 12.08 9.85
N SER A 3 5.32 12.11 9.37
CA SER A 3 5.99 10.89 8.94
C SER A 3 6.76 10.27 10.11
N ARG A 4 7.18 9.02 9.94
CA ARG A 4 7.95 8.28 10.95
C ARG A 4 9.22 7.74 10.34
N THR A 5 10.24 7.61 11.19
CA THR A 5 11.51 7.03 10.79
C THR A 5 11.86 5.86 11.72
N GLY A 6 12.62 4.91 11.18
CA GLY A 6 13.01 3.73 11.94
C GLY A 6 11.94 2.64 11.94
N ARG A 7 12.26 1.51 12.60
CA ARG A 7 11.39 0.34 12.62
C ARG A 7 11.24 -0.31 13.99
N ASN A 8 11.64 0.42 15.04
CA ASN A 8 11.60 -0.12 16.40
C ASN A 8 10.19 -0.38 16.92
N LYS A 9 9.17 0.16 16.27
CA LYS A 9 7.75 -0.04 16.63
C LYS A 9 7.02 -0.96 15.67
N GLN A 10 7.72 -1.55 14.68
CA GLN A 10 7.11 -2.46 13.73
C GLN A 10 6.39 -3.61 14.46
N ARG A 11 5.14 -3.83 14.06
CA ARG A 11 4.29 -4.87 14.64
C ARG A 11 4.51 -6.20 13.94
N TYR A 12 4.55 -7.28 14.73
CA TYR A 12 4.63 -8.65 14.26
C TYR A 12 3.51 -9.45 14.91
N ASN A 13 3.02 -10.48 14.24
CA ASN A 13 2.04 -11.39 14.85
C ASN A 13 2.75 -12.55 15.59
N SER A 14 1.96 -13.47 16.16
CA SER A 14 2.50 -14.59 16.92
C SER A 14 3.34 -15.56 16.09
N LYS A 15 3.19 -15.51 14.75
CA LYS A 15 3.95 -16.34 13.82
C LYS A 15 5.25 -15.66 13.35
N GLY A 16 5.54 -14.47 13.86
CA GLY A 16 6.71 -13.70 13.44
C GLY A 16 6.53 -13.01 12.09
N GLU A 17 5.31 -12.98 11.54
CA GLU A 17 5.04 -12.29 10.29
C GLU A 17 5.01 -10.79 10.52
N ARG A 18 5.65 -10.03 9.63
CA ARG A 18 5.66 -8.58 9.66
C ARG A 18 4.30 -8.07 9.19
N LEU A 19 3.64 -7.25 10.00
CA LEU A 19 2.32 -6.72 9.65
C LEU A 19 2.47 -5.44 8.83
N VAL A 20 1.77 -5.40 7.70
CA VAL A 20 1.85 -4.30 6.73
C VAL A 20 0.44 -3.78 6.46
N ALA A 21 0.28 -2.46 6.48
CA ALA A 21 -0.97 -1.80 6.11
C ALA A 21 -0.80 -1.10 4.76
N GLY A 22 -1.82 -1.18 3.93
CA GLY A 22 -1.79 -0.55 2.62
C GLY A 22 -3.16 -0.09 2.16
N VAL A 23 -3.18 0.62 1.03
CA VAL A 23 -4.39 1.18 0.48
C VAL A 23 -4.49 0.93 -1.02
N VAL A 24 -5.74 0.85 -1.50
CA VAL A 24 -6.10 0.96 -2.91
C VAL A 24 -6.75 2.35 -3.03
N PRO A 25 -5.96 3.38 -3.41
CA PRO A 25 -6.46 4.77 -3.40
C PRO A 25 -7.13 5.12 -4.71
N LEU A 26 -8.43 5.36 -4.65
CA LEU A 26 -9.27 5.58 -5.82
C LEU A 26 -9.73 7.03 -5.94
N THR A 27 -10.07 7.43 -7.16
CA THR A 27 -10.89 8.62 -7.37
C THR A 27 -12.29 8.37 -6.83
N GLU A 28 -13.04 9.42 -6.55
CA GLU A 28 -14.38 9.29 -5.98
C GLU A 28 -15.32 8.51 -6.91
N ASP A 29 -15.18 8.66 -8.23
CA ASP A 29 -15.95 7.89 -9.20
C ASP A 29 -15.45 6.45 -9.37
N ARG A 30 -14.34 6.08 -8.73
CA ARG A 30 -13.71 4.76 -8.75
C ARG A 30 -13.25 4.30 -10.14
N LEU A 31 -12.99 5.24 -11.03
CA LEU A 31 -12.49 4.94 -12.38
C LEU A 31 -10.97 4.81 -12.44
N TYR A 32 -10.27 5.46 -11.50
CA TYR A 32 -8.81 5.49 -11.49
C TYR A 32 -8.26 5.12 -10.12
N VAL A 33 -7.12 4.43 -10.12
CA VAL A 33 -6.34 4.11 -8.93
C VAL A 33 -4.98 4.79 -9.02
N LEU A 34 -4.51 5.34 -7.89
CA LEU A 34 -3.20 5.97 -7.84
C LEU A 34 -2.15 4.94 -7.45
N LEU A 35 -1.14 4.80 -8.29
CA LEU A 35 0.02 3.96 -8.02
C LEU A 35 1.26 4.84 -7.88
N ILE A 36 2.27 4.31 -7.22
CA ILE A 36 3.56 4.97 -7.03
C ILE A 36 4.66 4.07 -7.54
N GLN A 37 5.79 4.67 -7.91
CA GLN A 37 6.93 3.89 -8.36
C GLN A 37 7.56 3.12 -7.20
N SER A 38 7.95 1.88 -7.45
CA SER A 38 8.68 1.09 -6.48
C SER A 38 10.09 1.70 -6.29
N THR A 39 10.55 1.76 -5.04
CA THR A 39 11.90 2.24 -4.73
C THR A 39 12.94 1.12 -4.77
N ARG A 40 12.50 -0.15 -4.82
CA ARG A 40 13.39 -1.32 -4.75
C ARG A 40 13.66 -1.96 -6.11
N ARG A 41 12.72 -1.85 -7.02
CA ARG A 41 12.82 -2.41 -8.36
C ARG A 41 11.96 -1.59 -9.32
N LYS A 42 12.09 -1.82 -10.59
CA LYS A 42 11.25 -1.13 -11.59
C LYS A 42 9.79 -1.51 -11.40
N GLY A 43 8.92 -0.59 -11.73
CA GLY A 43 7.48 -0.83 -11.77
C GLY A 43 6.73 -0.01 -10.76
N TRP A 44 5.44 -0.30 -10.68
CA TRP A 44 4.48 0.46 -9.88
C TRP A 44 3.94 -0.41 -8.76
N VAL A 45 3.61 0.22 -7.65
CA VAL A 45 3.08 -0.46 -6.45
C VAL A 45 1.95 0.37 -5.84
N LEU A 46 1.19 -0.27 -4.96
CA LEU A 46 0.23 0.41 -4.09
C LEU A 46 0.97 0.99 -2.88
N PRO A 47 0.52 2.13 -2.33
CA PRO A 47 1.08 2.65 -1.08
C PRO A 47 0.86 1.67 0.07
N LYS A 48 1.94 1.28 0.75
CA LYS A 48 1.89 0.33 1.86
C LYS A 48 3.18 0.39 2.66
N GLY A 49 3.10 -0.02 3.92
CA GLY A 49 4.29 -0.09 4.75
C GLY A 49 3.97 -0.68 6.12
N GLY A 50 4.98 -0.74 6.97
CA GLY A 50 4.87 -1.37 8.27
C GLY A 50 3.81 -0.74 9.17
N TRP A 51 2.97 -1.59 9.73
CA TRP A 51 2.00 -1.19 10.75
C TRP A 51 2.72 -1.21 12.09
N GLU A 52 2.72 -0.08 12.79
CA GLU A 52 3.45 0.07 14.04
C GLU A 52 2.58 -0.23 15.27
N SER A 53 3.22 -0.62 16.37
CA SER A 53 2.53 -1.12 17.56
C SER A 53 1.68 -0.06 18.29
N ASP A 54 1.96 1.22 18.05
CA ASP A 54 1.26 2.33 18.71
C ASP A 54 0.18 2.98 17.84
N GLU A 55 -0.22 2.33 16.76
CA GLU A 55 -1.25 2.86 15.87
C GLU A 55 -2.28 1.79 15.50
N GLU A 56 -3.47 2.24 15.14
CA GLU A 56 -4.46 1.36 14.53
C GLU A 56 -4.08 1.08 13.09
N CYS A 57 -4.57 -0.03 12.53
CA CYS A 57 -4.23 -0.41 11.14
C CYS A 57 -4.66 0.65 10.14
N THR A 58 -5.82 1.27 10.33
CA THR A 58 -6.29 2.36 9.45
C THR A 58 -5.38 3.57 9.53
N GLU A 59 -4.89 3.89 10.73
CA GLU A 59 -3.93 4.99 10.90
C GLU A 59 -2.63 4.70 10.17
N ALA A 60 -2.15 3.46 10.24
CA ALA A 60 -0.95 3.03 9.51
C ALA A 60 -1.16 3.18 8.01
N ALA A 61 -2.31 2.76 7.50
CA ALA A 61 -2.65 2.87 6.08
C ALA A 61 -2.67 4.34 5.63
N GLU A 62 -3.30 5.21 6.42
CA GLU A 62 -3.35 6.65 6.12
C GLU A 62 -1.95 7.28 6.15
N ARG A 63 -1.12 6.90 7.11
CA ARG A 63 0.24 7.40 7.24
C ARG A 63 1.11 6.95 6.05
N GLU A 64 1.04 5.68 5.67
CA GLU A 64 1.80 5.18 4.52
C GLU A 64 1.36 5.84 3.22
N ALA A 65 0.06 6.08 3.05
CA ALA A 65 -0.46 6.81 1.89
C ALA A 65 0.13 8.22 1.81
N TRP A 66 0.23 8.88 2.94
CA TRP A 66 0.85 10.20 3.03
C TRP A 66 2.35 10.15 2.76
N GLU A 67 3.08 9.28 3.48
CA GLU A 67 4.54 9.23 3.38
C GLU A 67 5.01 8.86 1.98
N GLU A 68 4.38 7.86 1.36
CA GLU A 68 4.81 7.33 0.07
C GLU A 68 4.22 8.07 -1.12
N ALA A 69 2.97 8.49 -1.04
CA ALA A 69 2.23 9.01 -2.20
C ALA A 69 1.80 10.47 -2.07
N GLY A 70 1.92 11.07 -0.89
CA GLY A 70 1.52 12.46 -0.68
C GLY A 70 0.03 12.70 -0.79
N ILE A 71 -0.79 11.72 -0.41
CA ILE A 71 -2.23 11.81 -0.51
C ILE A 71 -2.88 11.79 0.87
N ILE A 72 -3.96 12.55 1.00
CA ILE A 72 -4.86 12.51 2.15
C ILE A 72 -6.08 11.71 1.69
N ILE A 73 -6.42 10.68 2.44
CA ILE A 73 -7.44 9.72 2.05
C ILE A 73 -8.57 9.62 3.06
N ARG A 74 -9.71 9.13 2.59
CA ARG A 74 -10.81 8.68 3.42
C ARG A 74 -10.88 7.16 3.26
N ILE A 75 -10.77 6.42 4.36
CA ILE A 75 -10.92 4.96 4.33
C ILE A 75 -12.39 4.63 4.10
N ASP A 76 -12.67 3.84 3.08
CA ASP A 76 -14.04 3.45 2.74
C ASP A 76 -14.36 2.01 3.12
N TYR A 77 -13.46 1.07 2.81
CA TYR A 77 -13.70 -0.36 3.07
C TYR A 77 -12.43 -1.07 3.49
N ASP A 78 -12.59 -2.01 4.42
CA ASP A 78 -11.55 -2.95 4.79
C ASP A 78 -11.59 -4.11 3.79
N LEU A 79 -10.52 -4.27 3.02
CA LEU A 79 -10.44 -5.33 2.01
C LEU A 79 -9.92 -6.66 2.57
N GLY A 80 -9.50 -6.65 3.84
CA GLY A 80 -9.03 -7.86 4.52
C GLY A 80 -7.55 -8.12 4.33
N ASP A 81 -7.15 -9.32 4.70
CA ASP A 81 -5.76 -9.74 4.69
C ASP A 81 -5.36 -10.32 3.34
N VAL A 82 -4.12 -10.05 2.95
CA VAL A 82 -3.50 -10.61 1.76
C VAL A 82 -2.18 -11.25 2.16
N ILE A 83 -1.97 -12.49 1.72
CA ILE A 83 -0.81 -13.28 2.11
C ILE A 83 0.40 -12.94 1.23
N ASP A 84 1.60 -12.90 1.85
CA ASP A 84 2.87 -12.72 1.16
C ASP A 84 3.10 -13.91 0.21
N SER A 85 3.30 -13.61 -1.08
CA SER A 85 3.48 -14.61 -2.13
C SER A 85 4.93 -15.02 -2.36
N ARG A 86 5.90 -14.41 -1.65
CA ARG A 86 7.31 -14.74 -1.83
C ARG A 86 7.57 -16.19 -1.45
N PRO A 87 8.38 -16.93 -2.25
CA PRO A 87 8.74 -18.30 -1.89
C PRO A 87 9.61 -18.34 -0.63
N PRO A 88 9.57 -19.43 0.17
CA PRO A 88 10.32 -19.56 1.43
C PRO A 88 11.82 -19.23 1.30
N LYS A 89 12.44 -19.57 0.18
CA LYS A 89 13.87 -19.30 -0.06
C LYS A 89 14.22 -17.82 -0.10
N ARG A 90 13.24 -16.93 -0.27
CA ARG A 90 13.43 -15.47 -0.27
C ARG A 90 13.15 -14.86 1.09
N LEU A 91 12.71 -15.66 2.05
CA LEU A 91 12.42 -15.20 3.40
C LEU A 91 13.63 -15.41 4.29
N SER A 92 13.87 -14.47 5.22
CA SER A 92 14.97 -14.52 6.15
C SER A 92 14.62 -13.71 7.40
N LYS A 93 15.55 -13.63 8.36
CA LYS A 93 15.36 -12.76 9.53
C LYS A 93 15.21 -11.30 9.14
N ASP A 94 15.95 -10.89 8.08
CA ASP A 94 15.92 -9.50 7.60
C ASP A 94 14.78 -9.25 6.61
N ALA A 95 14.16 -10.30 6.08
CA ALA A 95 13.05 -10.24 5.15
C ALA A 95 12.00 -11.27 5.53
N PRO A 96 11.36 -11.12 6.71
CA PRO A 96 10.38 -12.08 7.18
C PRO A 96 9.13 -12.07 6.31
N LYS A 97 8.36 -13.16 6.39
CA LYS A 97 7.06 -13.21 5.72
C LYS A 97 6.21 -12.05 6.20
N ALA A 98 5.50 -11.41 5.28
CA ALA A 98 4.59 -10.31 5.59
C ALA A 98 3.14 -10.78 5.54
N LEU A 99 2.30 -10.15 6.37
CA LEU A 99 0.85 -10.25 6.27
C LEU A 99 0.33 -8.86 6.01
N TYR A 100 -0.34 -8.68 4.87
CA TYR A 100 -0.84 -7.37 4.43
C TYR A 100 -2.30 -7.21 4.83
N ARG A 101 -2.66 -5.99 5.25
CA ARG A 101 -4.04 -5.57 5.42
C ARG A 101 -4.28 -4.38 4.52
N PHE A 102 -5.19 -4.51 3.55
CA PHE A 102 -5.47 -3.45 2.60
C PHE A 102 -6.84 -2.83 2.85
N TYR A 103 -6.92 -1.52 2.59
CA TYR A 103 -8.16 -0.76 2.65
C TYR A 103 -8.40 -0.09 1.30
N GLU A 104 -9.66 -0.05 0.88
CA GLU A 104 -10.06 0.82 -0.22
C GLU A 104 -10.26 2.22 0.34
N ALA A 105 -9.77 3.22 -0.35
CA ALA A 105 -9.86 4.60 0.09
C ALA A 105 -10.15 5.53 -1.07
N THR A 106 -10.76 6.67 -0.75
CA THR A 106 -10.94 7.76 -1.70
C THR A 106 -9.86 8.80 -1.44
N VAL A 107 -9.20 9.25 -2.51
CA VAL A 107 -8.20 10.32 -2.42
C VAL A 107 -8.94 11.65 -2.30
N LEU A 108 -8.74 12.35 -1.20
CA LEU A 108 -9.35 13.66 -0.95
C LEU A 108 -8.49 14.78 -1.50
N THR A 109 -7.16 14.69 -1.29
CA THR A 109 -6.21 15.67 -1.83
C THR A 109 -4.93 15.00 -2.26
N GLU A 110 -4.27 15.58 -3.27
CA GLU A 110 -2.91 15.24 -3.67
C GLU A 110 -2.03 16.42 -3.29
N GLU A 111 -1.12 16.19 -2.34
CA GLU A 111 -0.25 17.27 -1.86
C GLU A 111 0.94 17.46 -2.79
N ASN A 112 1.46 18.69 -2.85
CA ASN A 112 2.60 19.03 -3.69
C ASN A 112 3.94 18.62 -3.07
N ASN A 113 3.98 18.49 -1.76
CA ASN A 113 5.16 18.09 -1.02
C ASN A 113 4.81 16.98 -0.03
N TRP A 114 5.62 15.94 -0.02
CA TRP A 114 5.44 14.82 0.92
C TRP A 114 6.79 14.14 1.15
N PRO A 115 6.91 13.31 2.22
CA PRO A 115 8.22 12.76 2.62
C PRO A 115 9.01 12.05 1.52
N GLU A 116 8.35 11.23 0.68
CA GLU A 116 9.07 10.45 -0.34
C GLU A 116 8.97 11.01 -1.75
N LYS A 117 8.56 12.27 -1.89
CA LYS A 117 8.41 12.93 -3.19
C LYS A 117 9.65 12.79 -4.07
N HIS A 118 10.84 12.90 -3.48
CA HIS A 118 12.10 12.85 -4.21
C HIS A 118 12.53 11.44 -4.62
N LYS A 119 11.85 10.42 -4.11
CA LYS A 119 12.21 9.01 -4.35
C LYS A 119 11.36 8.36 -5.42
N ARG A 120 10.15 8.85 -5.68
CA ARG A 120 9.21 8.18 -6.57
C ARG A 120 8.15 9.12 -7.11
N GLU A 121 7.64 8.79 -8.28
CA GLU A 121 6.50 9.50 -8.87
C GLU A 121 5.22 8.78 -8.53
N ARG A 122 4.10 9.48 -8.68
CA ARG A 122 2.74 8.93 -8.54
C ARG A 122 1.99 9.18 -9.83
N GLN A 123 1.04 8.27 -10.15
CA GLN A 123 0.28 8.38 -11.39
C GLN A 123 -1.06 7.67 -11.23
N TRP A 124 -2.07 8.20 -11.90
CA TRP A 124 -3.39 7.58 -11.97
C TRP A 124 -3.43 6.56 -13.10
N PHE A 125 -4.05 5.41 -12.82
CA PHE A 125 -4.18 4.29 -13.76
C PHE A 125 -5.64 3.87 -13.85
N THR A 126 -6.08 3.47 -15.05
CA THR A 126 -7.34 2.73 -15.18
C THR A 126 -7.15 1.34 -14.58
N TYR A 127 -8.26 0.62 -14.36
CA TYR A 127 -8.17 -0.77 -13.85
C TYR A 127 -7.30 -1.64 -14.76
N SER A 128 -7.53 -1.59 -16.08
CA SER A 128 -6.76 -2.41 -17.03
C SER A 128 -5.26 -2.11 -16.97
N GLN A 129 -4.92 -0.83 -16.90
CA GLN A 129 -3.52 -0.38 -16.80
C GLN A 129 -2.90 -0.83 -15.48
N ALA A 130 -3.63 -0.68 -14.38
CA ALA A 130 -3.15 -1.06 -13.06
C ALA A 130 -2.97 -2.58 -12.95
N LYS A 131 -3.90 -3.35 -13.49
CA LYS A 131 -3.82 -4.81 -13.53
C LYS A 131 -2.54 -5.27 -14.20
N GLU A 132 -2.20 -4.67 -15.32
CA GLU A 132 -0.97 -4.97 -16.03
C GLU A 132 0.26 -4.51 -15.23
N ALA A 133 0.22 -3.30 -14.68
CA ALA A 133 1.33 -2.75 -13.91
C ALA A 133 1.64 -3.57 -12.64
N LEU A 134 0.63 -4.21 -12.05
CA LEU A 134 0.78 -5.01 -10.83
C LEU A 134 0.91 -6.51 -11.10
N SER A 135 1.02 -6.93 -12.36
CA SER A 135 0.97 -8.34 -12.75
C SER A 135 2.09 -9.19 -12.13
N ASP A 136 3.24 -8.60 -11.80
CA ASP A 136 4.36 -9.29 -11.18
C ASP A 136 4.36 -9.19 -9.64
N ARG A 137 3.31 -8.60 -9.08
CA ARG A 137 3.13 -8.45 -7.62
C ARG A 137 1.76 -9.02 -7.22
N PRO A 138 1.65 -10.37 -7.11
CA PRO A 138 0.34 -11.02 -6.87
C PRO A 138 -0.43 -10.49 -5.66
N GLU A 139 0.26 -10.13 -4.57
CA GLU A 139 -0.38 -9.61 -3.36
C GLU A 139 -1.02 -8.24 -3.61
N LEU A 140 -0.39 -7.40 -4.43
CA LEU A 140 -0.92 -6.08 -4.76
C LEU A 140 -2.06 -6.20 -5.77
N LEU A 141 -1.90 -7.10 -6.75
CA LEU A 141 -2.97 -7.39 -7.71
C LEU A 141 -4.20 -7.91 -7.00
N GLN A 142 -4.03 -8.79 -6.01
CA GLN A 142 -5.14 -9.31 -5.23
C GLN A 142 -5.88 -8.17 -4.50
N ALA A 143 -5.16 -7.23 -3.91
CA ALA A 143 -5.78 -6.07 -3.26
C ALA A 143 -6.62 -5.26 -4.25
N LEU A 144 -6.10 -5.01 -5.44
CA LEU A 144 -6.84 -4.31 -6.49
C LEU A 144 -8.10 -5.07 -6.86
N GLU A 145 -8.01 -6.40 -7.03
CA GLU A 145 -9.15 -7.25 -7.40
C GLU A 145 -10.23 -7.28 -6.31
N LEU A 146 -9.85 -7.14 -5.04
CA LEU A 146 -10.80 -7.09 -3.92
C LEU A 146 -11.54 -5.76 -3.85
N SER A 147 -11.05 -4.71 -4.50
CA SER A 147 -11.65 -3.38 -4.44
C SER A 147 -12.91 -3.28 -5.29
N THR A 148 -13.69 -2.22 -5.02
CA THR A 148 -14.90 -1.93 -5.80
C THR A 148 -14.61 -1.06 -7.02
N MET A 149 -13.33 -0.89 -7.40
CA MET A 149 -12.93 -0.13 -8.57
C MET A 149 -13.67 -0.63 -9.83
N HIS A 150 -14.10 0.30 -10.67
CA HIS A 150 -14.74 -0.06 -11.94
C HIS A 150 -13.73 -0.75 -12.87
N ARG A 151 -14.18 -1.84 -13.50
CA ARG A 151 -13.34 -2.73 -14.33
C ARG A 151 -13.24 -2.30 -15.79
N SER A 152 -13.39 -1.05 -16.04
CA SER A 152 -13.29 -0.52 -17.40
C SER A 152 -11.86 -0.16 -17.81
#